data_37eb40ba681b6b2e4748f0e094ae2ada
#
_entry.id   37eb40ba681b6b2e4748f0e094ae2ada
#
_cell.length_a   1.000
_cell.length_b   1.000
_cell.length_c   1.000
_cell.angle_alpha   90.00
_cell.angle_beta   90.00
_cell.angle_gamma   90.00
#
_symmetry.space_group_name_H-M   'P 1'
#
loop_
_entity.id
_entity.type
_entity.pdbx_description
1 polymer ?
#
loop_
_entity_poly.entity_id
_entity_poly.type
_entity_poly.pdbx_seq_one_letter_code
_entity_poly.pdbx_strand_id
1 'polypeptide(L)'
;MRIALIHALRHSPPPVEAAFARLWPEAALMNLLDDSLSADLARAGALTPRMTERFLALARYAAGTGADGILFTCSAFGPCIEAVAADLAPMPVLKPNEAMIEEAAGVGGPGDASIGLLATFAQTLDTMPPEFPPGLRVVPKLAEGALAALDRGEGAEHDRLAAEAARDLAGCDAIALAQFSLARAAPAVAAATGKPVLSTPDSAVRKLWRMLGA
;
A
#
# COMPACT_ATOMS: atom_id res chain seq x y z
N MET A 1 -13.43 -9.53 14.69
CA MET A 1 -13.75 -9.18 13.29
C MET A 1 -12.81 -9.92 12.36
N ARG A 2 -13.32 -10.36 11.20
CA ARG A 2 -12.52 -11.04 10.15
C ARG A 2 -12.22 -10.06 9.04
N ILE A 3 -10.94 -9.91 8.71
CA ILE A 3 -10.49 -9.03 7.63
C ILE A 3 -9.89 -9.89 6.51
N ALA A 4 -10.41 -9.72 5.30
CA ALA A 4 -9.85 -10.35 4.12
C ALA A 4 -8.77 -9.46 3.51
N LEU A 5 -7.58 -10.03 3.35
CA LEU A 5 -6.43 -9.41 2.69
C LEU A 5 -6.30 -10.02 1.29
N ILE A 6 -6.44 -9.21 0.24
CA ILE A 6 -6.37 -9.71 -1.15
C ILE A 6 -5.11 -9.18 -1.81
N HIS A 7 -4.26 -10.10 -2.24
CA HIS A 7 -2.90 -9.85 -2.71
C HIS A 7 -2.72 -10.19 -4.18
N ALA A 8 -1.93 -9.38 -4.88
CA ALA A 8 -1.43 -9.67 -6.23
C ALA A 8 0.09 -9.92 -6.27
N LEU A 9 0.78 -9.83 -5.11
CA LEU A 9 2.21 -10.04 -4.96
C LEU A 9 2.52 -10.84 -3.70
N ARG A 10 3.48 -11.78 -3.79
CA ARG A 10 3.90 -12.66 -2.67
C ARG A 10 4.56 -11.91 -1.52
N HIS A 11 5.11 -10.71 -1.78
CA HIS A 11 5.79 -9.90 -0.75
C HIS A 11 4.84 -9.02 0.08
N SER A 12 3.54 -9.00 -0.25
CA SER A 12 2.56 -8.14 0.43
C SER A 12 2.04 -8.72 1.76
N PRO A 13 1.82 -10.05 1.92
CA PRO A 13 1.27 -10.59 3.17
C PRO A 13 2.10 -10.27 4.42
N PRO A 14 3.43 -10.55 4.49
CA PRO A 14 4.17 -10.38 5.73
C PRO A 14 4.12 -8.96 6.32
N PRO A 15 4.31 -7.86 5.56
CA PRO A 15 4.25 -6.52 6.12
C PRO A 15 2.86 -6.11 6.60
N VAL A 16 1.78 -6.54 5.95
CA VAL A 16 0.43 -6.20 6.41
C VAL A 16 0.03 -7.04 7.63
N GLU A 17 0.40 -8.32 7.68
CA GLU A 17 0.19 -9.15 8.86
C GLU A 17 0.93 -8.61 10.07
N ALA A 18 2.19 -8.16 9.90
CA ALA A 18 2.96 -7.51 10.96
C ALA A 18 2.32 -6.21 11.44
N ALA A 19 1.70 -5.43 10.54
CA ALA A 19 0.96 -4.22 10.90
C ALA A 19 -0.29 -4.57 11.73
N PHE A 20 -1.09 -5.56 11.33
CA PHE A 20 -2.24 -6.03 12.11
C PHE A 20 -1.83 -6.57 13.48
N ALA A 21 -0.81 -7.43 13.56
CA ALA A 21 -0.31 -7.98 14.82
C ALA A 21 0.09 -6.88 15.83
N ARG A 22 0.56 -5.75 15.35
CA ARG A 22 0.97 -4.62 16.19
C ARG A 22 -0.15 -3.65 16.51
N LEU A 23 -1.04 -3.38 15.56
CA LEU A 23 -2.04 -2.30 15.66
C LEU A 23 -3.45 -2.81 15.97
N TRP A 24 -3.75 -4.05 15.59
CA TRP A 24 -5.07 -4.66 15.78
C TRP A 24 -4.97 -6.19 15.90
N PRO A 25 -4.35 -6.70 16.97
CA PRO A 25 -4.07 -8.13 17.15
C PRO A 25 -5.31 -9.02 17.27
N GLU A 26 -6.48 -8.44 17.60
CA GLU A 26 -7.75 -9.16 17.73
C GLU A 26 -8.43 -9.44 16.37
N ALA A 27 -7.94 -8.83 15.28
CA ALA A 27 -8.48 -9.09 13.94
C ALA A 27 -8.10 -10.51 13.48
N ALA A 28 -9.11 -11.27 13.04
CA ALA A 28 -8.88 -12.56 12.39
C ALA A 28 -8.58 -12.33 10.90
N LEU A 29 -7.37 -12.59 10.48
CA LEU A 29 -6.95 -12.36 9.10
C LEU A 29 -7.22 -13.56 8.20
N MET A 30 -7.63 -13.29 6.97
CA MET A 30 -7.81 -14.26 5.90
C MET A 30 -7.07 -13.74 4.66
N ASN A 31 -6.08 -14.50 4.18
CA ASN A 31 -5.28 -14.12 3.01
C ASN A 31 -5.79 -14.82 1.75
N LEU A 32 -5.98 -14.06 0.68
CA LEU A 32 -6.19 -14.55 -0.68
C LEU A 32 -5.09 -14.00 -1.58
N LEU A 33 -4.34 -14.89 -2.22
CA LEU A 33 -3.26 -14.52 -3.13
C LEU A 33 -3.56 -15.01 -4.54
N ASP A 34 -3.60 -14.09 -5.50
CA ASP A 34 -3.55 -14.40 -6.92
C ASP A 34 -2.33 -13.70 -7.53
N ASP A 35 -1.17 -14.33 -7.42
CA ASP A 35 0.10 -13.80 -7.88
C ASP A 35 0.25 -13.76 -9.41
N SER A 36 -0.71 -14.30 -10.15
CA SER A 36 -0.80 -14.16 -11.60
C SER A 36 -1.34 -12.81 -12.06
N LEU A 37 -2.05 -12.07 -11.21
CA LEU A 37 -2.64 -10.77 -11.56
C LEU A 37 -1.60 -9.75 -12.03
N SER A 38 -0.50 -9.62 -11.30
CA SER A 38 0.56 -8.66 -11.66
C SER A 38 1.27 -9.03 -12.95
N ALA A 39 1.50 -10.32 -13.20
CA ALA A 39 2.09 -10.82 -14.44
C ALA A 39 1.16 -10.61 -15.64
N ASP A 40 -0.14 -10.84 -15.44
CA ASP A 40 -1.15 -10.63 -16.49
C ASP A 40 -1.29 -9.15 -16.83
N LEU A 41 -1.26 -8.25 -15.83
CA LEU A 41 -1.28 -6.80 -16.05
C LEU A 41 -0.03 -6.35 -16.83
N ALA A 42 1.16 -6.82 -16.45
CA ALA A 42 2.40 -6.50 -17.15
C ALA A 42 2.36 -6.96 -18.62
N ARG A 43 1.77 -8.13 -18.90
CA ARG A 43 1.61 -8.66 -20.25
C ARG A 43 0.59 -7.88 -21.08
N ALA A 44 -0.52 -7.47 -20.46
CA ALA A 44 -1.60 -6.74 -21.13
C ALA A 44 -1.27 -5.25 -21.34
N GLY A 45 -0.37 -4.68 -20.56
CA GLY A 45 -0.01 -3.26 -20.57
C GLY A 45 -1.09 -2.32 -20.04
N ALA A 46 -2.29 -2.82 -19.76
CA ALA A 46 -3.41 -2.05 -19.22
C ALA A 46 -4.38 -2.96 -18.45
N LEU A 47 -5.22 -2.34 -17.59
CA LEU A 47 -6.31 -3.04 -16.92
C LEU A 47 -7.36 -3.51 -17.95
N THR A 48 -7.83 -4.74 -17.79
CA THR A 48 -8.85 -5.32 -18.67
C THR A 48 -10.14 -5.62 -17.90
N PRO A 49 -11.32 -5.69 -18.57
CA PRO A 49 -12.57 -6.10 -17.94
C PRO A 49 -12.46 -7.46 -17.22
N ARG A 50 -11.71 -8.41 -17.80
CA ARG A 50 -11.47 -9.72 -17.18
C ARG A 50 -10.72 -9.63 -15.85
N MET A 51 -9.81 -8.65 -15.68
CA MET A 51 -9.16 -8.40 -14.38
C MET A 51 -10.18 -7.91 -13.36
N THR A 52 -11.06 -7.01 -13.74
CA THR A 52 -12.15 -6.56 -12.86
C THR A 52 -13.05 -7.72 -12.42
N GLU A 53 -13.42 -8.62 -13.33
CA GLU A 53 -14.18 -9.81 -13.00
C GLU A 53 -13.46 -10.71 -11.98
N ARG A 54 -12.14 -10.88 -12.10
CA ARG A 54 -11.33 -11.64 -11.12
C ARG A 54 -11.32 -10.97 -9.74
N PHE A 55 -11.19 -9.64 -9.70
CA PHE A 55 -11.26 -8.90 -8.44
C PHE A 55 -12.62 -9.05 -7.77
N LEU A 56 -13.71 -8.93 -8.52
CA LEU A 56 -15.07 -9.16 -8.02
C LEU A 56 -15.26 -10.59 -7.50
N ALA A 57 -14.76 -11.60 -8.22
CA ALA A 57 -14.87 -13.00 -7.81
C ALA A 57 -14.12 -13.26 -6.49
N LEU A 58 -12.87 -12.76 -6.34
CA LEU A 58 -12.09 -12.90 -5.12
C LEU A 58 -12.76 -12.19 -3.93
N ALA A 59 -13.27 -11.00 -4.14
CA ALA A 59 -13.91 -10.21 -3.10
C ALA A 59 -15.26 -10.80 -2.66
N ARG A 60 -16.07 -11.27 -3.59
CA ARG A 60 -17.34 -11.97 -3.28
C ARG A 60 -17.09 -13.27 -2.52
N TYR A 61 -16.04 -14.02 -2.90
CA TYR A 61 -15.61 -15.18 -2.12
C TYR A 61 -15.25 -14.78 -0.69
N ALA A 62 -14.42 -13.75 -0.51
CA ALA A 62 -14.05 -13.25 0.80
C ALA A 62 -15.26 -12.84 1.63
N ALA A 63 -16.18 -12.06 1.07
CA ALA A 63 -17.43 -11.66 1.71
C ALA A 63 -18.27 -12.88 2.12
N GLY A 64 -18.38 -13.89 1.24
CA GLY A 64 -19.08 -15.14 1.50
C GLY A 64 -18.52 -15.99 2.64
N THR A 65 -17.25 -15.75 3.04
CA THR A 65 -16.64 -16.41 4.22
C THR A 65 -16.96 -15.69 5.54
N GLY A 66 -17.71 -14.60 5.50
CA GLY A 66 -18.04 -13.77 6.65
C GLY A 66 -16.93 -12.77 7.00
N ALA A 67 -16.23 -12.22 6.00
CA ALA A 67 -15.34 -11.11 6.21
C ALA A 67 -16.14 -9.84 6.51
N ASP A 68 -15.70 -9.06 7.50
CA ASP A 68 -16.30 -7.78 7.92
C ASP A 68 -15.76 -6.61 7.08
N GLY A 69 -14.59 -6.77 6.47
CA GLY A 69 -13.96 -5.79 5.60
C GLY A 69 -12.87 -6.41 4.72
N ILE A 70 -12.53 -5.72 3.65
CA ILE A 70 -11.53 -6.16 2.66
C ILE A 70 -10.45 -5.09 2.51
N LEU A 71 -9.18 -5.51 2.53
CA LEU A 71 -8.03 -4.69 2.19
C LEU A 71 -7.30 -5.31 0.98
N PHE A 72 -7.24 -4.58 -0.11
CA PHE A 72 -6.37 -4.90 -1.22
C PHE A 72 -4.96 -4.36 -0.98
N THR A 73 -3.94 -5.09 -1.39
CA THR A 73 -2.53 -4.75 -1.11
C THR A 73 -1.70 -4.42 -2.36
N CYS A 74 -2.34 -4.23 -3.50
CA CYS A 74 -1.67 -3.87 -4.75
C CYS A 74 -2.33 -2.64 -5.39
N SER A 75 -1.58 -1.54 -5.50
CA SER A 75 -2.06 -0.25 -5.99
C SER A 75 -2.33 -0.20 -7.50
N ALA A 76 -1.74 -1.10 -8.28
CA ALA A 76 -1.88 -1.09 -9.75
C ALA A 76 -3.31 -1.39 -10.26
N PHE A 77 -4.24 -1.77 -9.38
CA PHE A 77 -5.58 -2.22 -9.73
C PHE A 77 -6.69 -1.30 -9.19
N GLY A 78 -6.41 -0.01 -8.98
CA GLY A 78 -7.37 0.95 -8.41
C GLY A 78 -8.79 0.86 -8.97
N PRO A 79 -9.01 0.97 -10.30
CA PRO A 79 -10.35 0.86 -10.90
C PRO A 79 -11.06 -0.47 -10.63
N CYS A 80 -10.31 -1.59 -10.57
CA CYS A 80 -10.90 -2.90 -10.23
C CYS A 80 -11.37 -2.94 -8.77
N ILE A 81 -10.62 -2.32 -7.87
CA ILE A 81 -10.96 -2.24 -6.43
C ILE A 81 -12.16 -1.31 -6.22
N GLU A 82 -12.25 -0.22 -6.96
CA GLU A 82 -13.41 0.69 -6.94
C GLU A 82 -14.70 -0.04 -7.39
N ALA A 83 -14.61 -0.88 -8.41
CA ALA A 83 -15.74 -1.72 -8.82
C ALA A 83 -16.16 -2.70 -7.72
N VAL A 84 -15.19 -3.28 -6.99
CA VAL A 84 -15.48 -4.14 -5.83
C VAL A 84 -16.14 -3.34 -4.71
N ALA A 85 -15.64 -2.16 -4.39
CA ALA A 85 -16.22 -1.31 -3.35
C ALA A 85 -17.68 -0.94 -3.65
N ALA A 86 -18.00 -0.67 -4.91
CA ALA A 86 -19.37 -0.42 -5.36
C ALA A 86 -20.25 -1.67 -5.26
N ASP A 87 -19.75 -2.85 -5.63
CA ASP A 87 -20.48 -4.12 -5.63
C ASP A 87 -20.81 -4.61 -4.21
N LEU A 88 -19.89 -4.42 -3.26
CA LEU A 88 -20.02 -4.92 -1.89
C LEU A 88 -20.51 -3.87 -0.87
N ALA A 89 -20.90 -2.68 -1.30
CA ALA A 89 -21.39 -1.65 -0.38
C ALA A 89 -22.59 -2.18 0.46
N PRO A 90 -22.64 -1.92 1.77
CA PRO A 90 -21.82 -1.00 2.58
C PRO A 90 -20.58 -1.61 3.22
N MET A 91 -20.13 -2.82 2.85
CA MET A 91 -18.92 -3.43 3.39
C MET A 91 -17.69 -2.54 3.13
N PRO A 92 -16.82 -2.26 4.13
CA PRO A 92 -15.58 -1.56 3.91
C PRO A 92 -14.64 -2.33 2.97
N VAL A 93 -14.29 -1.69 1.85
CA VAL A 93 -13.30 -2.17 0.89
C VAL A 93 -12.27 -1.08 0.68
N LEU A 94 -11.02 -1.32 1.09
CA LEU A 94 -9.94 -0.34 1.01
C LEU A 94 -8.98 -0.61 -0.13
N LYS A 95 -8.62 0.47 -0.84
CA LYS A 95 -7.43 0.52 -1.70
C LYS A 95 -6.17 0.56 -0.84
N PRO A 96 -5.02 0.06 -1.33
CA PRO A 96 -3.80 -0.05 -0.52
C PRO A 96 -3.28 1.31 -0.01
N ASN A 97 -3.34 2.36 -0.85
CA ASN A 97 -2.64 3.61 -0.59
C ASN A 97 -3.54 4.73 -0.05
N GLU A 98 -4.87 4.62 -0.16
CA GLU A 98 -5.78 5.73 0.15
C GLU A 98 -5.64 6.24 1.59
N ALA A 99 -5.49 5.34 2.56
CA ALA A 99 -5.34 5.71 3.95
C ALA A 99 -4.02 6.46 4.22
N MET A 100 -2.93 6.04 3.57
CA MET A 100 -1.64 6.70 3.69
C MET A 100 -1.65 8.08 3.01
N ILE A 101 -2.34 8.22 1.88
CA ILE A 101 -2.52 9.50 1.19
C ILE A 101 -3.34 10.46 2.05
N GLU A 102 -4.40 9.99 2.71
CA GLU A 102 -5.18 10.79 3.66
C GLU A 102 -4.32 11.25 4.87
N GLU A 103 -3.49 10.34 5.43
CA GLU A 103 -2.56 10.72 6.51
C GLU A 103 -1.52 11.73 6.02
N ALA A 104 -0.97 11.55 4.81
CA ALA A 104 -0.02 12.46 4.20
C ALA A 104 -0.61 13.86 3.99
N ALA A 105 -1.88 13.95 3.62
CA ALA A 105 -2.59 15.22 3.47
C ALA A 105 -2.74 15.98 4.80
N GLY A 106 -2.66 15.29 5.93
CA GLY A 106 -2.68 15.89 7.27
C GLY A 106 -1.29 16.29 7.80
N VAL A 107 -0.22 16.01 7.06
CA VAL A 107 1.15 16.39 7.43
C VAL A 107 1.40 17.86 7.08
N GLY A 108 1.94 18.62 8.04
CA GLY A 108 2.21 20.03 7.83
C GLY A 108 0.97 20.92 7.99
N GLY A 109 1.20 22.24 7.89
CA GLY A 109 0.13 23.24 7.90
C GLY A 109 -0.50 23.43 6.52
N PRO A 110 -1.59 24.21 6.43
CA PRO A 110 -2.23 24.51 5.15
C PRO A 110 -1.25 25.22 4.20
N GLY A 111 -0.95 24.60 3.06
CA GLY A 111 -0.42 25.29 1.89
C GLY A 111 1.00 24.97 1.42
N ASP A 112 1.89 24.40 2.25
CA ASP A 112 3.30 24.20 1.84
C ASP A 112 3.90 22.81 2.19
N ALA A 113 3.08 21.87 2.61
CA ALA A 113 3.58 20.55 2.99
C ALA A 113 4.17 19.79 1.79
N SER A 114 5.29 19.11 2.03
CA SER A 114 5.98 18.29 1.04
C SER A 114 6.13 16.86 1.51
N ILE A 115 5.74 15.93 0.68
CA ILE A 115 5.81 14.49 0.93
C ILE A 115 6.84 13.87 -0.02
N GLY A 116 7.85 13.24 0.55
CA GLY A 116 8.76 12.38 -0.19
C GLY A 116 8.07 11.04 -0.49
N LEU A 117 7.83 10.73 -1.75
CA LEU A 117 7.22 9.46 -2.16
C LEU A 117 8.31 8.48 -2.57
N LEU A 118 8.63 7.53 -1.69
CA LEU A 118 9.62 6.49 -1.95
C LEU A 118 8.96 5.24 -2.51
N ALA A 119 9.45 4.75 -3.64
CA ALA A 119 9.00 3.50 -4.26
C ALA A 119 10.17 2.63 -4.70
N THR A 120 9.92 1.32 -4.86
CA THR A 120 10.87 0.36 -5.43
C THR A 120 10.53 -0.04 -6.87
N PHE A 121 9.41 0.50 -7.39
CA PHE A 121 8.89 0.22 -8.73
C PHE A 121 8.53 1.54 -9.42
N ALA A 122 9.16 1.80 -10.57
CA ALA A 122 9.08 3.10 -11.24
C ALA A 122 7.65 3.51 -11.61
N GLN A 123 6.83 2.58 -12.12
CA GLN A 123 5.45 2.87 -12.51
C GLN A 123 4.58 3.39 -11.35
N THR A 124 4.92 3.04 -10.10
CA THR A 124 4.23 3.60 -8.93
C THR A 124 4.45 5.12 -8.83
N LEU A 125 5.64 5.59 -9.21
CA LEU A 125 5.97 7.02 -9.18
C LEU A 125 5.30 7.82 -10.31
N ASP A 126 4.85 7.15 -11.37
CA ASP A 126 4.09 7.77 -12.46
C ASP A 126 2.58 7.84 -12.12
N THR A 127 2.05 6.83 -11.44
CA THR A 127 0.60 6.66 -11.25
C THR A 127 0.09 7.18 -9.91
N MET A 128 0.90 7.15 -8.85
CA MET A 128 0.47 7.48 -7.49
C MET A 128 0.46 8.99 -7.16
N PRO A 129 1.40 9.84 -7.64
CA PRO A 129 1.37 11.27 -7.32
C PRO A 129 0.04 11.98 -7.63
N PRO A 130 -0.67 11.67 -8.73
CA PRO A 130 -1.98 12.27 -9.01
C PRO A 130 -3.09 11.91 -8.01
N GLU A 131 -2.90 10.85 -7.19
CA GLU A 131 -3.86 10.45 -6.16
C GLU A 131 -3.80 11.37 -4.93
N PHE A 132 -2.70 12.14 -4.76
CA PHE A 132 -2.57 13.09 -3.66
C PHE A 132 -3.41 14.35 -3.89
N PRO A 133 -3.91 14.98 -2.81
CA PRO A 133 -4.71 16.20 -2.94
C PRO A 133 -3.96 17.34 -3.65
N PRO A 134 -4.67 18.15 -4.44
CA PRO A 134 -4.08 19.36 -5.03
C PRO A 134 -3.47 20.26 -3.95
N GLY A 135 -2.28 20.81 -4.22
CA GLY A 135 -1.56 21.70 -3.30
C GLY A 135 -0.58 20.99 -2.37
N LEU A 136 -0.59 19.66 -2.29
CA LEU A 136 0.44 18.89 -1.60
C LEU A 136 1.60 18.61 -2.57
N ARG A 137 2.81 19.08 -2.23
CA ARG A 137 4.00 18.85 -3.04
C ARG A 137 4.52 17.44 -2.84
N VAL A 138 4.39 16.60 -3.85
CA VAL A 138 4.93 15.22 -3.85
C VAL A 138 6.29 15.20 -4.56
N VAL A 139 7.31 14.67 -3.87
CA VAL A 139 8.67 14.52 -4.41
C VAL A 139 8.94 13.03 -4.60
N PRO A 140 8.90 12.52 -5.85
CA PRO A 140 9.10 11.10 -6.11
C PRO A 140 10.58 10.71 -6.03
N LYS A 141 10.84 9.52 -5.48
CA LYS A 141 12.18 8.90 -5.46
C LYS A 141 12.09 7.40 -5.65
N LEU A 142 12.86 6.86 -6.58
CA LEU A 142 13.02 5.43 -6.79
C LEU A 142 14.17 4.90 -5.91
N ALA A 143 13.92 3.85 -5.15
CA ALA A 143 14.96 3.04 -4.50
C ALA A 143 15.42 1.96 -5.48
N GLU A 144 16.35 2.32 -6.35
CA GLU A 144 16.85 1.42 -7.39
C GLU A 144 17.47 0.15 -6.80
N GLY A 145 17.18 -0.99 -7.42
CA GLY A 145 17.70 -2.29 -6.98
C GLY A 145 17.03 -2.89 -5.73
N ALA A 146 16.28 -2.11 -4.97
CA ALA A 146 15.69 -2.57 -3.71
C ALA A 146 14.67 -3.71 -3.94
N LEU A 147 13.80 -3.61 -4.95
CA LEU A 147 12.87 -4.70 -5.27
C LEU A 147 13.61 -5.98 -5.67
N ALA A 148 14.63 -5.86 -6.53
CA ALA A 148 15.43 -6.99 -6.96
C ALA A 148 16.18 -7.67 -5.79
N ALA A 149 16.66 -6.91 -4.82
CA ALA A 149 17.24 -7.45 -3.58
C ALA A 149 16.19 -8.24 -2.80
N LEU A 150 14.97 -7.72 -2.66
CA LEU A 150 13.88 -8.41 -1.97
C LEU A 150 13.49 -9.72 -2.68
N ASP A 151 13.42 -9.73 -4.01
CA ASP A 151 13.13 -10.92 -4.81
C ASP A 151 14.18 -12.03 -4.63
N ARG A 152 15.44 -11.66 -4.34
CA ARG A 152 16.51 -12.61 -3.99
C ARG A 152 16.51 -13.03 -2.52
N GLY A 153 15.57 -12.52 -1.70
CA GLY A 153 15.53 -12.77 -0.26
C GLY A 153 16.52 -11.94 0.57
N GLU A 154 17.16 -10.94 -0.04
CA GLU A 154 18.16 -10.05 0.57
C GLU A 154 17.48 -8.85 1.26
N GLY A 155 16.64 -9.14 2.26
CA GLY A 155 15.81 -8.10 2.90
C GLY A 155 16.62 -6.97 3.55
N ALA A 156 17.78 -7.26 4.14
CA ALA A 156 18.65 -6.23 4.72
C ALA A 156 19.20 -5.27 3.64
N GLU A 157 19.52 -5.78 2.48
CA GLU A 157 19.99 -4.98 1.34
C GLU A 157 18.85 -4.12 0.76
N HIS A 158 17.65 -4.69 0.63
CA HIS A 158 16.45 -3.93 0.30
C HIS A 158 16.27 -2.72 1.23
N ASP A 159 16.33 -2.94 2.56
CA ASP A 159 16.11 -1.90 3.55
C ASP A 159 17.24 -0.84 3.49
N ARG A 160 18.48 -1.26 3.25
CA ARG A 160 19.63 -0.37 3.08
C ARG A 160 19.50 0.53 1.85
N LEU A 161 19.12 -0.05 0.70
CA LEU A 161 18.91 0.69 -0.56
C LEU A 161 17.76 1.68 -0.44
N ALA A 162 16.66 1.28 0.22
CA ALA A 162 15.54 2.17 0.49
C ALA A 162 15.94 3.36 1.38
N ALA A 163 16.69 3.11 2.45
CA ALA A 163 17.18 4.14 3.35
C ALA A 163 18.17 5.10 2.67
N GLU A 164 19.05 4.58 1.79
CA GLU A 164 19.98 5.39 1.02
C GLU A 164 19.25 6.32 0.06
N ALA A 165 18.32 5.80 -0.72
CA ALA A 165 17.50 6.59 -1.63
C ALA A 165 16.66 7.66 -0.89
N ALA A 166 16.17 7.34 0.30
CA ALA A 166 15.37 8.26 1.10
C ALA A 166 16.13 9.50 1.59
N ARG A 167 17.46 9.48 1.66
CA ARG A 167 18.27 10.66 2.03
C ARG A 167 18.02 11.87 1.13
N ASP A 168 17.73 11.63 -0.14
CA ASP A 168 17.40 12.70 -1.09
C ASP A 168 16.03 13.36 -0.77
N LEU A 169 15.23 12.72 0.07
CA LEU A 169 13.92 13.18 0.53
C LEU A 169 13.96 13.84 1.92
N ALA A 170 15.15 13.97 2.54
CA ALA A 170 15.29 14.54 3.89
C ALA A 170 14.81 16.00 4.02
N GLY A 171 14.66 16.70 2.88
CA GLY A 171 14.05 18.04 2.82
C GLY A 171 12.52 18.07 2.87
N CYS A 172 11.86 16.92 2.77
CA CYS A 172 10.40 16.81 2.88
C CYS A 172 9.93 16.79 4.34
N ASP A 173 8.64 17.08 4.56
CA ASP A 173 8.06 17.07 5.91
C ASP A 173 7.80 15.67 6.44
N ALA A 174 7.43 14.74 5.54
CA ALA A 174 7.32 13.31 5.83
C ALA A 174 7.70 12.48 4.61
N ILE A 175 7.93 11.18 4.81
CA ILE A 175 8.21 10.23 3.75
C ILE A 175 7.13 9.17 3.71
N ALA A 176 6.48 9.03 2.55
CA ALA A 176 5.46 8.03 2.27
C ALA A 176 6.08 6.84 1.53
N LEU A 177 5.93 5.64 2.09
CA LEU A 177 6.38 4.40 1.49
C LEU A 177 5.28 3.82 0.60
N ALA A 178 5.46 3.91 -0.71
CA ALA A 178 4.42 3.69 -1.71
C ALA A 178 3.96 2.24 -1.89
N GLN A 179 4.60 1.28 -1.22
CA GLN A 179 4.30 -0.15 -1.39
C GLN A 179 4.29 -0.89 -0.05
N PHE A 180 3.43 -1.92 0.04
CA PHE A 180 3.37 -2.79 1.22
C PHE A 180 4.72 -3.46 1.51
N SER A 181 5.37 -3.97 0.48
CA SER A 181 6.70 -4.60 0.60
C SER A 181 7.78 -3.65 1.14
N LEU A 182 7.63 -2.34 0.90
CA LEU A 182 8.59 -1.32 1.34
C LEU A 182 8.43 -0.96 2.83
N ALA A 183 7.29 -1.28 3.46
CA ALA A 183 7.01 -0.94 4.86
C ALA A 183 8.05 -1.50 5.84
N ARG A 184 8.70 -2.63 5.53
CA ARG A 184 9.80 -3.19 6.31
C ARG A 184 10.99 -2.24 6.47
N ALA A 185 11.23 -1.39 5.48
CA ALA A 185 12.32 -0.42 5.49
C ALA A 185 12.01 0.84 6.34
N ALA A 186 10.79 1.01 6.86
CA ALA A 186 10.38 2.21 7.59
C ALA A 186 11.35 2.62 8.72
N PRO A 187 11.85 1.71 9.59
CA PRO A 187 12.80 2.07 10.63
C PRO A 187 14.13 2.59 10.05
N ALA A 188 14.64 1.96 8.99
CA ALA A 188 15.89 2.37 8.34
C ALA A 188 15.75 3.72 7.62
N VAL A 189 14.62 3.95 6.95
CA VAL A 189 14.28 5.24 6.31
C VAL A 189 14.15 6.35 7.35
N ALA A 190 13.45 6.11 8.46
CA ALA A 190 13.32 7.08 9.54
C ALA A 190 14.68 7.44 10.15
N ALA A 191 15.53 6.45 10.41
CA ALA A 191 16.88 6.66 10.93
C ALA A 191 17.79 7.45 9.95
N ALA A 192 17.66 7.19 8.63
CA ALA A 192 18.48 7.85 7.61
C ALA A 192 18.07 9.30 7.34
N THR A 193 16.80 9.66 7.58
CA THR A 193 16.24 10.96 7.19
C THR A 193 15.87 11.85 8.39
N GLY A 194 15.63 11.25 9.56
CA GLY A 194 15.09 11.95 10.74
C GLY A 194 13.64 12.41 10.56
N LYS A 195 12.92 11.90 9.55
CA LYS A 195 11.56 12.32 9.20
C LYS A 195 10.50 11.31 9.64
N PRO A 196 9.26 11.77 9.89
CA PRO A 196 8.12 10.88 10.02
C PRO A 196 7.98 10.02 8.76
N VAL A 197 7.72 8.72 8.95
CA VAL A 197 7.54 7.77 7.85
C VAL A 197 6.12 7.21 7.90
N LEU A 198 5.39 7.40 6.81
CA LEU A 198 4.05 6.85 6.60
C LEU A 198 4.19 5.55 5.81
N SER A 199 3.59 4.48 6.32
CA SER A 199 3.59 3.19 5.61
C SER A 199 2.17 2.78 5.23
N THR A 200 2.02 2.29 4.01
CA THR A 200 0.71 1.86 3.48
C THR A 200 -0.01 0.84 4.39
N PRO A 201 0.64 -0.22 4.92
CA PRO A 201 -0.06 -1.17 5.78
C PRO A 201 -0.53 -0.56 7.10
N ASP A 202 0.28 0.26 7.76
CA ASP A 202 -0.09 0.85 9.05
C ASP A 202 -1.29 1.78 8.93
N SER A 203 -1.27 2.65 7.92
CA SER A 203 -2.37 3.58 7.65
C SER A 203 -3.65 2.84 7.30
N ALA A 204 -3.56 1.77 6.46
CA ALA A 204 -4.71 0.96 6.08
C ALA A 204 -5.34 0.24 7.29
N VAL A 205 -4.51 -0.36 8.17
CA VAL A 205 -5.02 -1.02 9.40
C VAL A 205 -5.75 -0.03 10.29
N ARG A 206 -5.18 1.15 10.55
CA ARG A 206 -5.83 2.19 11.37
C ARG A 206 -7.15 2.68 10.74
N LYS A 207 -7.20 2.81 9.41
CA LYS A 207 -8.43 3.23 8.71
C LYS A 207 -9.52 2.16 8.84
N LEU A 208 -9.22 0.89 8.55
CA LEU A 208 -10.16 -0.22 8.72
C LEU A 208 -10.69 -0.33 10.14
N TRP A 209 -9.80 -0.25 11.13
CA TRP A 209 -10.18 -0.29 12.55
C TRP A 209 -11.21 0.78 12.87
N ARG A 210 -10.97 2.02 12.43
CA ARG A 210 -11.92 3.14 12.63
C ARG A 210 -13.25 2.92 11.90
N MET A 211 -13.21 2.43 10.64
CA MET A 211 -14.43 2.22 9.83
C MET A 211 -15.33 1.13 10.40
N LEU A 212 -14.76 0.12 11.04
CA LEU A 212 -15.50 -1.00 11.62
C LEU A 212 -15.89 -0.75 13.08
N GLY A 213 -15.46 0.36 13.69
CA GLY A 213 -15.79 0.71 15.07
C GLY A 213 -15.17 -0.25 16.10
N ALA A 214 -13.99 -0.80 15.81
CA ALA A 214 -13.32 -1.81 16.61
C ALA A 214 -12.48 -1.18 17.74
#